data_80e9d5a127e6cecc823c8463dde137ca
#
_entry.id   80e9d5a127e6cecc823c8463dde137ca
#
_cell.length_a   1.000
_cell.length_b   1.000
_cell.length_c   1.000
_cell.angle_alpha   90.00
_cell.angle_beta   90.00
_cell.angle_gamma   90.00
#
_symmetry.space_group_name_H-M   'P 1'
#
loop_
_entity.id
_entity.type
_entity.pdbx_description
1 polymer ?
#
loop_
_entity_poly.entity_id
_entity_poly.type
_entity_poly.pdbx_seq_one_letter_code
_entity_poly.pdbx_strand_id
1 'polypeptide(L)'
;MAALGMPEAPTRVDFHFDVMCPFAHQTAKWIRDVRRQNGIEIDWKFFSLEEVNRVDGKKHPWEREWSYGWSMMRIGALLRRSSMDDLDRWYERAATALHEEGHRPHDPAVARHLLEELGLDPAVVDEAIADPTTHDEVRAEHDRVVAAGGYGVPTLFFPEFVAPNGDPECMFGPVVLDPPSGDAALRLWDATTAWLEFPYLFELQRPKNRHYGEVIADRLRPYLEARDWVSINRGKVVSFD
;
A
#
# COMPACT_ATOMS: atom_id res chain seq x y z
N MET A 1 -19.15 -29.23 24.41
CA MET A 1 -18.44 -28.15 23.72
C MET A 1 -18.69 -28.36 22.24
N ALA A 2 -19.53 -27.52 21.62
CA ALA A 2 -19.70 -27.57 20.17
C ALA A 2 -18.36 -27.16 19.55
N ALA A 3 -17.83 -27.95 18.61
CA ALA A 3 -16.72 -27.52 17.76
C ALA A 3 -17.24 -26.28 17.02
N LEU A 4 -16.75 -25.10 17.40
CA LEU A 4 -16.85 -23.92 16.56
C LEU A 4 -16.16 -24.31 15.25
N GLY A 5 -16.95 -24.43 14.17
CA GLY A 5 -16.38 -24.66 12.86
C GLY A 5 -15.33 -23.58 12.62
N MET A 6 -14.13 -23.99 12.19
CA MET A 6 -13.09 -23.05 11.77
C MET A 6 -13.75 -22.07 10.79
N PRO A 7 -13.60 -20.76 10.97
CA PRO A 7 -14.09 -19.84 9.95
C PRO A 7 -13.45 -20.21 8.62
N GLU A 8 -14.24 -20.19 7.56
CA GLU A 8 -13.75 -20.44 6.21
C GLU A 8 -12.66 -19.39 5.91
N ALA A 9 -11.58 -19.81 5.27
CA ALA A 9 -10.49 -18.87 4.95
C ALA A 9 -11.04 -17.71 4.10
N PRO A 10 -10.56 -16.45 4.30
CA PRO A 10 -11.06 -15.33 3.53
C PRO A 10 -10.82 -15.54 2.03
N THR A 11 -11.84 -15.26 1.23
CA THR A 11 -11.79 -15.34 -0.23
C THR A 11 -11.49 -14.00 -0.87
N ARG A 12 -11.62 -12.90 -0.09
CA ARG A 12 -11.38 -11.54 -0.53
C ARG A 12 -10.65 -10.72 0.54
N VAL A 13 -9.82 -9.78 0.07
CA VAL A 13 -9.12 -8.81 0.91
C VAL A 13 -9.09 -7.43 0.23
N ASP A 14 -9.41 -6.37 1.00
CA ASP A 14 -9.14 -5.00 0.59
C ASP A 14 -7.70 -4.65 1.04
N PHE A 15 -6.80 -4.45 0.08
CA PHE A 15 -5.40 -4.15 0.34
C PHE A 15 -5.15 -2.65 0.18
N HIS A 16 -4.97 -1.95 1.31
CA HIS A 16 -4.64 -0.53 1.28
C HIS A 16 -3.14 -0.33 1.09
N PHE A 17 -2.78 0.56 0.17
CA PHE A 17 -1.40 0.86 -0.18
C PHE A 17 -1.15 2.35 -0.41
N ASP A 18 0.12 2.73 -0.32
CA ASP A 18 0.66 3.97 -0.91
C ASP A 18 1.84 3.55 -1.80
N VAL A 19 1.90 4.08 -3.02
CA VAL A 19 3.01 3.78 -3.95
C VAL A 19 4.35 4.17 -3.35
N MET A 20 4.38 5.16 -2.45
CA MET A 20 5.59 5.60 -1.74
C MET A 20 6.04 4.65 -0.63
N CYS A 21 5.25 3.63 -0.27
CA CYS A 21 5.60 2.72 0.81
C CYS A 21 6.38 1.50 0.32
N PRO A 22 7.69 1.39 0.65
CA PRO A 22 8.49 0.24 0.22
C PRO A 22 8.02 -1.08 0.84
N PHE A 23 7.49 -1.05 2.08
CA PHE A 23 6.97 -2.26 2.72
C PHE A 23 5.64 -2.71 2.14
N ALA A 24 4.73 -1.78 1.80
CA ALA A 24 3.50 -2.12 1.10
C ALA A 24 3.80 -2.73 -0.27
N HIS A 25 4.81 -2.23 -1.00
CA HIS A 25 5.28 -2.82 -2.24
C HIS A 25 5.74 -4.28 -2.07
N GLN A 26 6.56 -4.58 -1.06
CA GLN A 26 7.01 -5.95 -0.81
C GLN A 26 5.84 -6.86 -0.39
N THR A 27 4.95 -6.37 0.46
CA THR A 27 3.76 -7.13 0.86
C THR A 27 2.80 -7.36 -0.32
N ALA A 28 2.69 -6.39 -1.23
CA ALA A 28 1.91 -6.54 -2.47
C ALA A 28 2.46 -7.66 -3.37
N LYS A 29 3.79 -7.83 -3.46
CA LYS A 29 4.38 -8.97 -4.18
C LYS A 29 3.97 -10.30 -3.56
N TRP A 30 4.00 -10.39 -2.23
CA TRP A 30 3.58 -11.59 -1.50
C TRP A 30 2.11 -11.92 -1.76
N ILE A 31 1.20 -10.95 -1.59
CA ILE A 31 -0.24 -11.24 -1.71
C ILE A 31 -0.67 -11.54 -3.15
N ARG A 32 0.03 -10.97 -4.15
CA ARG A 32 -0.15 -11.36 -5.55
C ARG A 32 0.25 -12.83 -5.79
N ASP A 33 1.29 -13.30 -5.09
CA ASP A 33 1.69 -14.71 -5.16
C ASP A 33 0.64 -15.62 -4.50
N VAL A 34 0.11 -15.23 -3.36
CA VAL A 34 -1.03 -15.91 -2.72
C VAL A 34 -2.22 -16.00 -3.67
N ARG A 35 -2.62 -14.87 -4.30
CA ARG A 35 -3.71 -14.83 -5.30
C ARG A 35 -3.49 -15.82 -6.45
N ARG A 36 -2.27 -15.89 -6.97
CA ARG A 36 -1.96 -16.84 -8.06
C ARG A 36 -2.12 -18.30 -7.66
N GLN A 37 -1.95 -18.63 -6.37
CA GLN A 37 -1.97 -20.00 -5.87
C GLN A 37 -3.34 -20.45 -5.39
N ASN A 38 -4.09 -19.61 -4.67
CA ASN A 38 -5.36 -19.99 -4.06
C ASN A 38 -6.58 -19.22 -4.60
N GLY A 39 -6.35 -18.22 -5.48
CA GLY A 39 -7.44 -17.54 -6.17
C GLY A 39 -8.18 -16.47 -5.34
N ILE A 40 -7.62 -16.00 -4.22
CA ILE A 40 -8.23 -14.90 -3.46
C ILE A 40 -8.44 -13.68 -4.33
N GLU A 41 -9.48 -12.92 -4.08
CA GLU A 41 -9.76 -11.65 -4.70
C GLU A 41 -9.03 -10.52 -3.92
N ILE A 42 -8.28 -9.67 -4.62
CA ILE A 42 -7.62 -8.50 -4.04
C ILE A 42 -8.29 -7.25 -4.58
N ASP A 43 -8.88 -6.47 -3.69
CA ASP A 43 -9.40 -5.14 -4.00
C ASP A 43 -8.38 -4.09 -3.56
N TRP A 44 -7.69 -3.49 -4.52
CA TRP A 44 -6.65 -2.50 -4.26
C TRP A 44 -7.27 -1.16 -3.84
N LYS A 45 -6.86 -0.65 -2.67
CA LYS A 45 -7.37 0.54 -2.02
C LYS A 45 -6.25 1.53 -1.69
N PHE A 46 -6.59 2.80 -1.60
CA PHE A 46 -5.62 3.87 -1.37
C PHE A 46 -5.48 4.23 0.11
N PHE A 47 -4.25 4.55 0.50
CA PHE A 47 -3.95 5.20 1.77
C PHE A 47 -2.77 6.17 1.56
N SER A 48 -2.80 7.35 2.14
CA SER A 48 -1.75 8.35 1.94
C SER A 48 -0.82 8.46 3.13
N LEU A 49 0.44 8.05 2.94
CA LEU A 49 1.51 8.33 3.89
C LEU A 49 1.86 9.82 3.93
N GLU A 50 1.63 10.53 2.82
CA GLU A 50 1.83 11.98 2.76
C GLU A 50 0.86 12.72 3.68
N GLU A 51 -0.40 12.31 3.71
CA GLU A 51 -1.40 12.92 4.59
C GLU A 51 -1.22 12.53 6.05
N VAL A 52 -1.08 11.24 6.36
CA VAL A 52 -0.96 10.79 7.76
C VAL A 52 0.30 11.33 8.45
N ASN A 53 1.36 11.62 7.68
CA ASN A 53 2.60 12.24 8.18
C ASN A 53 2.64 13.76 7.97
N ARG A 54 1.52 14.38 7.56
CA ARG A 54 1.47 15.81 7.31
C ARG A 54 1.73 16.60 8.59
N VAL A 55 2.62 17.56 8.50
CA VAL A 55 2.91 18.48 9.60
C VAL A 55 1.84 19.56 9.66
N ASP A 56 1.39 19.89 10.87
CA ASP A 56 0.40 20.95 11.08
C ASP A 56 0.74 22.26 10.37
N GLY A 57 -0.26 22.87 9.75
CA GLY A 57 -0.10 24.10 8.94
C GLY A 57 0.44 23.86 7.53
N LYS A 58 0.74 22.64 7.11
CA LYS A 58 1.04 22.32 5.72
C LYS A 58 -0.24 21.98 4.95
N LYS A 59 -0.24 22.31 3.65
CA LYS A 59 -1.33 21.97 2.74
C LYS A 59 -1.54 20.45 2.70
N HIS A 60 -2.80 20.07 2.66
CA HIS A 60 -3.18 18.69 2.35
C HIS A 60 -2.75 18.31 0.92
N PRO A 61 -2.54 17.04 0.60
CA PRO A 61 -2.22 16.60 -0.76
C PRO A 61 -3.27 17.03 -1.80
N TRP A 62 -4.55 17.02 -1.43
CA TRP A 62 -5.66 17.43 -2.29
C TRP A 62 -5.80 18.94 -2.49
N GLU A 63 -5.04 19.76 -1.75
CA GLU A 63 -4.92 21.21 -1.97
C GLU A 63 -3.79 21.57 -2.93
N ARG A 64 -3.13 20.57 -3.51
CA ARG A 64 -2.06 20.72 -4.49
C ARG A 64 -2.50 20.15 -5.83
N GLU A 65 -2.07 20.80 -6.90
CA GLU A 65 -2.32 20.30 -8.25
C GLU A 65 -1.69 18.91 -8.46
N TRP A 66 -0.46 18.75 -7.96
CA TRP A 66 0.29 17.51 -8.05
C TRP A 66 1.08 17.27 -6.76
N SER A 67 1.15 16.04 -6.31
CA SER A 67 1.82 15.65 -5.08
C SER A 67 2.35 14.21 -5.24
N TYR A 68 3.33 13.83 -4.46
CA TYR A 68 4.06 12.56 -4.60
C TYR A 68 3.17 11.30 -4.70
N GLY A 69 3.01 10.55 -3.60
CA GLY A 69 2.19 9.33 -3.55
C GLY A 69 0.74 9.60 -3.92
N TRP A 70 0.21 10.72 -3.47
CA TRP A 70 -1.17 11.12 -3.74
C TRP A 70 -1.48 11.19 -5.25
N SER A 71 -0.60 11.80 -6.03
CA SER A 71 -0.81 11.94 -7.47
C SER A 71 -0.72 10.60 -8.21
N MET A 72 0.18 9.72 -7.80
CA MET A 72 0.25 8.36 -8.34
C MET A 72 -1.02 7.55 -8.03
N MET A 73 -1.61 7.75 -6.83
CA MET A 73 -2.88 7.13 -6.46
C MET A 73 -4.06 7.71 -7.25
N ARG A 74 -4.04 9.01 -7.61
CA ARG A 74 -5.05 9.61 -8.50
C ARG A 74 -5.04 8.98 -9.90
N ILE A 75 -3.86 8.73 -10.46
CA ILE A 75 -3.73 7.96 -11.70
C ILE A 75 -4.38 6.59 -11.52
N GLY A 76 -4.06 5.91 -10.43
CA GLY A 76 -4.64 4.61 -10.07
C GLY A 76 -6.17 4.67 -9.92
N ALA A 77 -6.73 5.73 -9.31
CA ALA A 77 -8.16 5.90 -9.16
C ALA A 77 -8.87 6.02 -10.52
N LEU A 78 -8.30 6.77 -11.46
CA LEU A 78 -8.84 6.90 -12.79
C LEU A 78 -8.77 5.57 -13.58
N LEU A 79 -7.65 4.87 -13.52
CA LEU A 79 -7.48 3.54 -14.15
C LEU A 79 -8.47 2.52 -13.58
N ARG A 80 -8.66 2.51 -12.27
CA ARG A 80 -9.59 1.58 -11.59
C ARG A 80 -11.03 1.71 -12.07
N ARG A 81 -11.47 2.89 -12.50
CA ARG A 81 -12.82 3.08 -13.05
C ARG A 81 -13.08 2.24 -14.29
N SER A 82 -12.02 1.92 -15.03
CA SER A 82 -12.08 1.06 -16.20
C SER A 82 -11.79 -0.40 -15.82
N SER A 83 -10.77 -0.64 -14.98
CA SER A 83 -10.33 -1.99 -14.63
C SER A 83 -9.50 -1.99 -13.34
N MET A 84 -9.85 -2.88 -12.41
CA MET A 84 -9.01 -3.16 -11.22
C MET A 84 -7.66 -3.75 -11.63
N ASP A 85 -7.59 -4.49 -12.74
CA ASP A 85 -6.34 -5.03 -13.28
C ASP A 85 -5.40 -3.91 -13.77
N ASP A 86 -5.93 -2.84 -14.37
CA ASP A 86 -5.11 -1.70 -14.78
C ASP A 86 -4.56 -0.93 -13.57
N LEU A 87 -5.33 -0.81 -12.48
CA LEU A 87 -4.81 -0.30 -11.22
C LEU A 87 -3.71 -1.19 -10.65
N ASP A 88 -3.90 -2.52 -10.63
CA ASP A 88 -2.91 -3.47 -10.11
C ASP A 88 -1.60 -3.39 -10.91
N ARG A 89 -1.67 -3.37 -12.24
CA ARG A 89 -0.52 -3.25 -13.15
C ARG A 89 0.20 -1.90 -12.96
N TRP A 90 -0.55 -0.82 -12.86
CA TRP A 90 -0.01 0.51 -12.57
C TRP A 90 0.72 0.54 -11.23
N TYR A 91 0.07 0.05 -10.16
CA TYR A 91 0.67 0.00 -8.83
C TYR A 91 1.97 -0.81 -8.84
N GLU A 92 1.95 -2.00 -9.41
CA GLU A 92 3.14 -2.85 -9.52
C GLU A 92 4.27 -2.15 -10.27
N ARG A 93 3.99 -1.56 -11.44
CA ARG A 93 4.99 -0.92 -12.28
C ARG A 93 5.56 0.36 -11.64
N ALA A 94 4.70 1.23 -11.12
CA ALA A 94 5.12 2.46 -10.48
C ALA A 94 5.94 2.19 -9.19
N ALA A 95 5.50 1.23 -8.38
CA ALA A 95 6.22 0.84 -7.17
C ALA A 95 7.58 0.17 -7.50
N THR A 96 7.66 -0.68 -8.52
CA THR A 96 8.92 -1.26 -9.00
C THR A 96 9.88 -0.17 -9.48
N ALA A 97 9.39 0.77 -10.29
CA ALA A 97 10.18 1.90 -10.76
C ALA A 97 10.80 2.70 -9.61
N LEU A 98 10.01 2.98 -8.57
CA LEU A 98 10.47 3.76 -7.42
C LEU A 98 11.40 2.97 -6.51
N HIS A 99 11.01 1.75 -6.12
CA HIS A 99 11.65 1.03 -5.04
C HIS A 99 12.81 0.14 -5.47
N GLU A 100 12.86 -0.28 -6.74
CA GLU A 100 13.87 -1.21 -7.25
C GLU A 100 14.76 -0.60 -8.33
N GLU A 101 14.20 0.31 -9.17
CA GLU A 101 14.93 0.92 -10.28
C GLU A 101 15.44 2.34 -9.95
N GLY A 102 14.97 2.95 -8.86
CA GLY A 102 15.38 4.30 -8.44
C GLY A 102 14.82 5.41 -9.34
N HIS A 103 13.75 5.13 -10.09
CA HIS A 103 13.03 6.13 -10.88
C HIS A 103 12.07 6.94 -10.01
N ARG A 104 11.53 8.03 -10.57
CA ARG A 104 10.62 8.95 -9.85
C ARG A 104 9.24 8.96 -10.52
N PRO A 105 8.39 7.93 -10.32
CA PRO A 105 7.09 7.84 -10.98
C PRO A 105 6.11 8.95 -10.59
N HIS A 106 6.43 9.75 -9.57
CA HIS A 106 5.72 10.99 -9.24
C HIS A 106 6.07 12.16 -10.18
N ASP A 107 7.10 12.04 -11.02
CA ASP A 107 7.33 12.96 -12.14
C ASP A 107 6.34 12.62 -13.26
N PRO A 108 5.51 13.60 -13.74
CA PRO A 108 4.52 13.33 -14.77
C PRO A 108 5.10 12.74 -16.06
N ALA A 109 6.33 13.12 -16.43
CA ALA A 109 6.97 12.56 -17.63
C ALA A 109 7.33 11.08 -17.44
N VAL A 110 7.84 10.72 -16.26
CA VAL A 110 8.11 9.32 -15.91
C VAL A 110 6.80 8.52 -15.82
N ALA A 111 5.76 9.08 -15.19
CA ALA A 111 4.46 8.42 -15.09
C ALA A 111 3.88 8.08 -16.48
N ARG A 112 3.94 9.03 -17.45
CA ARG A 112 3.48 8.78 -18.83
C ARG A 112 4.27 7.64 -19.49
N HIS A 113 5.58 7.65 -19.34
CA HIS A 113 6.42 6.59 -19.88
C HIS A 113 6.08 5.21 -19.31
N LEU A 114 5.85 5.11 -18.00
CA LEU A 114 5.45 3.87 -17.35
C LEU A 114 4.07 3.37 -17.80
N LEU A 115 3.12 4.29 -18.08
CA LEU A 115 1.82 3.93 -18.67
C LEU A 115 1.99 3.39 -20.10
N GLU A 116 2.85 4.02 -20.93
CA GLU A 116 3.17 3.52 -22.27
C GLU A 116 3.76 2.11 -22.23
N GLU A 117 4.68 1.83 -21.30
CA GLU A 117 5.25 0.48 -21.12
C GLU A 117 4.17 -0.56 -20.79
N LEU A 118 3.13 -0.17 -20.08
CA LEU A 118 1.98 -1.00 -19.76
C LEU A 118 0.96 -1.13 -20.92
N GLY A 119 1.16 -0.39 -22.02
CA GLY A 119 0.17 -0.29 -23.10
C GLY A 119 -1.09 0.47 -22.71
N LEU A 120 -1.00 1.33 -21.66
CA LEU A 120 -2.07 2.20 -21.21
C LEU A 120 -1.90 3.62 -21.80
N ASP A 121 -2.99 4.38 -21.85
CA ASP A 121 -2.95 5.73 -22.41
C ASP A 121 -2.18 6.68 -21.48
N PRO A 122 -1.07 7.31 -21.92
CA PRO A 122 -0.33 8.29 -21.12
C PRO A 122 -1.13 9.56 -20.80
N ALA A 123 -2.22 9.85 -21.52
CA ALA A 123 -3.11 10.98 -21.25
C ALA A 123 -3.81 10.86 -19.89
N VAL A 124 -3.90 9.65 -19.33
CA VAL A 124 -4.44 9.39 -17.98
C VAL A 124 -3.78 10.27 -16.92
N VAL A 125 -2.50 10.65 -17.09
CA VAL A 125 -1.81 11.55 -16.14
C VAL A 125 -2.49 12.92 -16.10
N ASP A 126 -2.72 13.52 -17.28
CA ASP A 126 -3.33 14.85 -17.39
C ASP A 126 -4.81 14.79 -17.03
N GLU A 127 -5.51 13.74 -17.40
CA GLU A 127 -6.90 13.49 -17.02
C GLU A 127 -7.06 13.36 -15.51
N ALA A 128 -6.17 12.62 -14.83
CA ALA A 128 -6.18 12.49 -13.38
C ALA A 128 -5.92 13.83 -12.68
N ILE A 129 -5.04 14.69 -13.23
CA ILE A 129 -4.82 16.04 -12.71
C ILE A 129 -6.09 16.90 -12.88
N ALA A 130 -6.73 16.82 -14.03
CA ALA A 130 -7.89 17.65 -14.36
C ALA A 130 -9.18 17.21 -13.63
N ASP A 131 -9.29 15.94 -13.21
CA ASP A 131 -10.47 15.39 -12.55
C ASP A 131 -10.38 15.49 -11.02
N PRO A 132 -11.09 16.44 -10.36
CA PRO A 132 -11.05 16.58 -8.91
C PRO A 132 -11.67 15.40 -8.17
N THR A 133 -12.53 14.59 -8.81
CA THR A 133 -13.18 13.44 -8.15
C THR A 133 -12.20 12.33 -7.82
N THR A 134 -11.03 12.28 -8.47
CA THR A 134 -9.94 11.37 -8.09
C THR A 134 -9.37 11.69 -6.70
N HIS A 135 -9.41 12.97 -6.26
CA HIS A 135 -9.08 13.34 -4.88
C HIS A 135 -10.07 12.73 -3.90
N ASP A 136 -11.37 12.80 -4.21
CA ASP A 136 -12.43 12.30 -3.32
C ASP A 136 -12.34 10.79 -3.13
N GLU A 137 -12.04 10.05 -4.20
CA GLU A 137 -11.85 8.60 -4.14
C GLU A 137 -10.67 8.21 -3.25
N VAL A 138 -9.49 8.81 -3.48
CA VAL A 138 -8.29 8.53 -2.68
C VAL A 138 -8.51 8.91 -1.22
N ARG A 139 -9.17 10.05 -0.97
CA ARG A 139 -9.46 10.54 0.38
C ARG A 139 -10.42 9.64 1.12
N ALA A 140 -11.51 9.22 0.50
CA ALA A 140 -12.52 8.38 1.14
C ALA A 140 -11.91 7.05 1.64
N GLU A 141 -11.01 6.44 0.87
CA GLU A 141 -10.33 5.21 1.25
C GLU A 141 -9.26 5.45 2.33
N HIS A 142 -8.52 6.55 2.26
CA HIS A 142 -7.61 6.98 3.33
C HIS A 142 -8.36 7.18 4.65
N ASP A 143 -9.44 7.96 4.62
CA ASP A 143 -10.25 8.28 5.80
C ASP A 143 -10.86 7.00 6.42
N ARG A 144 -11.22 5.99 5.62
CA ARG A 144 -11.69 4.69 6.11
C ARG A 144 -10.64 3.99 6.99
N VAL A 145 -9.38 3.97 6.56
CA VAL A 145 -8.28 3.36 7.35
C VAL A 145 -8.06 4.15 8.64
N VAL A 146 -8.06 5.48 8.56
CA VAL A 146 -7.89 6.35 9.74
C VAL A 146 -9.05 6.16 10.73
N ALA A 147 -10.30 6.08 10.24
CA ALA A 147 -11.47 5.83 11.07
C ALA A 147 -11.42 4.46 11.79
N ALA A 148 -10.81 3.46 11.16
CA ALA A 148 -10.56 2.15 11.78
C ALA A 148 -9.38 2.15 12.76
N GLY A 149 -8.73 3.31 13.00
CA GLY A 149 -7.55 3.42 13.86
C GLY A 149 -6.24 3.07 13.17
N GLY A 150 -6.24 2.88 11.85
CA GLY A 150 -5.05 2.60 11.07
C GLY A 150 -4.16 3.85 10.90
N TYR A 151 -2.85 3.63 10.82
CA TYR A 151 -1.83 4.67 10.82
C TYR A 151 -0.79 4.52 9.70
N GLY A 152 -0.93 3.52 8.85
CA GLY A 152 0.03 3.22 7.81
C GLY A 152 -0.40 2.11 6.87
N VAL A 153 0.52 1.68 6.02
CA VAL A 153 0.33 0.58 5.05
C VAL A 153 1.56 -0.33 5.02
N PRO A 154 1.38 -1.62 4.68
CA PRO A 154 0.15 -2.25 4.19
C PRO A 154 -0.91 -2.40 5.29
N THR A 155 -2.17 -2.16 4.96
CA THR A 155 -3.31 -2.42 5.83
C THR A 155 -4.31 -3.27 5.05
N LEU A 156 -4.75 -4.36 5.67
CA LEU A 156 -5.68 -5.33 5.10
C LEU A 156 -7.03 -5.21 5.81
N PHE A 157 -8.11 -5.10 5.04
CA PHE A 157 -9.45 -5.31 5.54
C PHE A 157 -9.98 -6.64 5.00
N PHE A 158 -10.69 -7.35 5.84
CA PHE A 158 -11.34 -8.62 5.53
C PHE A 158 -12.86 -8.44 5.58
N PRO A 159 -13.51 -8.09 4.45
CA PRO A 159 -14.93 -7.72 4.44
C PRO A 159 -15.87 -8.85 4.89
N GLU A 160 -15.41 -10.10 4.80
CA GLU A 160 -16.17 -11.30 5.18
C GLU A 160 -16.12 -11.57 6.70
N PHE A 161 -15.27 -10.84 7.44
CA PHE A 161 -15.06 -10.99 8.87
C PHE A 161 -15.45 -9.73 9.61
N VAL A 162 -16.15 -9.88 10.72
CA VAL A 162 -16.68 -8.76 11.50
C VAL A 162 -15.99 -8.69 12.85
N ALA A 163 -15.36 -7.56 13.11
CA ALA A 163 -14.75 -7.24 14.40
C ALA A 163 -15.81 -7.07 15.53
N PRO A 164 -15.42 -7.15 16.80
CA PRO A 164 -16.35 -6.99 17.93
C PRO A 164 -17.13 -5.66 17.96
N ASN A 165 -16.64 -4.62 17.28
CA ASN A 165 -17.32 -3.31 17.16
C ASN A 165 -18.36 -3.28 16.01
N GLY A 166 -18.47 -4.35 15.23
CA GLY A 166 -19.39 -4.45 14.09
C GLY A 166 -18.82 -4.02 12.72
N ASP A 167 -17.60 -3.53 12.68
CA ASP A 167 -16.89 -3.15 11.45
C ASP A 167 -16.18 -4.36 10.82
N PRO A 168 -15.79 -4.31 9.54
CA PRO A 168 -14.90 -5.31 8.95
C PRO A 168 -13.57 -5.41 9.71
N GLU A 169 -13.07 -6.64 9.91
CA GLU A 169 -11.76 -6.85 10.52
C GLU A 169 -10.66 -6.13 9.72
N CYS A 170 -9.77 -5.47 10.45
CA CYS A 170 -8.71 -4.64 9.90
C CYS A 170 -7.38 -4.95 10.59
N MET A 171 -6.34 -5.22 9.80
CA MET A 171 -5.00 -5.52 10.31
C MET A 171 -3.93 -4.71 9.59
N PHE A 172 -3.01 -4.12 10.35
CA PHE A 172 -1.77 -3.54 9.80
C PHE A 172 -0.73 -4.64 9.59
N GLY A 173 -0.23 -4.76 8.37
CA GLY A 173 0.74 -5.80 8.02
C GLY A 173 0.11 -6.94 7.19
N PRO A 174 0.88 -8.04 6.98
CA PRO A 174 2.25 -8.24 7.44
C PRO A 174 3.25 -7.28 6.80
N VAL A 175 4.23 -6.83 7.57
CA VAL A 175 5.33 -5.99 7.06
C VAL A 175 6.50 -6.90 6.74
N VAL A 176 6.74 -7.14 5.46
CA VAL A 176 7.83 -8.01 4.98
C VAL A 176 8.90 -7.19 4.26
N LEU A 177 10.15 -7.61 4.36
CA LEU A 177 11.27 -7.04 3.61
C LEU A 177 11.61 -7.91 2.39
N ASP A 178 11.63 -9.22 2.60
CA ASP A 178 11.80 -10.23 1.56
C ASP A 178 10.48 -11.02 1.42
N PRO A 179 9.66 -10.74 0.40
CA PRO A 179 8.38 -11.40 0.25
C PRO A 179 8.55 -12.89 -0.04
N PRO A 180 7.93 -13.78 0.75
CA PRO A 180 7.96 -15.20 0.46
C PRO A 180 7.13 -15.53 -0.79
N SER A 181 7.49 -16.63 -1.45
CA SER A 181 6.79 -17.15 -2.64
C SER A 181 6.49 -18.64 -2.51
N GLY A 182 5.63 -19.17 -3.38
CA GLY A 182 5.23 -20.57 -3.37
C GLY A 182 4.58 -20.97 -2.04
N ASP A 183 4.83 -22.18 -1.57
CA ASP A 183 4.28 -22.70 -0.30
C ASP A 183 4.60 -21.81 0.91
N ALA A 184 5.70 -21.06 0.89
CA ALA A 184 6.03 -20.13 1.96
C ALA A 184 5.08 -18.91 1.98
N ALA A 185 4.61 -18.47 0.81
CA ALA A 185 3.60 -17.41 0.72
C ALA A 185 2.27 -17.85 1.31
N LEU A 186 1.83 -19.08 1.00
CA LEU A 186 0.61 -19.65 1.57
C LEU A 186 0.71 -19.83 3.08
N ARG A 187 1.83 -20.31 3.59
CA ARG A 187 2.03 -20.42 5.06
C ARG A 187 1.97 -19.06 5.76
N LEU A 188 2.48 -17.99 5.13
CA LEU A 188 2.34 -16.65 5.70
C LEU A 188 0.90 -16.15 5.62
N TRP A 189 0.17 -16.51 4.55
CA TRP A 189 -1.26 -16.21 4.42
C TRP A 189 -2.05 -16.89 5.54
N ASP A 190 -1.86 -18.19 5.75
CA ASP A 190 -2.52 -18.96 6.81
C ASP A 190 -2.21 -18.34 8.19
N ALA A 191 -0.95 -17.98 8.45
CA ALA A 191 -0.55 -17.34 9.70
C ALA A 191 -1.20 -15.96 9.88
N THR A 192 -1.35 -15.18 8.79
CA THR A 192 -1.98 -13.86 8.82
C THR A 192 -3.48 -13.98 9.07
N THR A 193 -4.15 -14.89 8.38
CA THR A 193 -5.61 -15.06 8.50
C THR A 193 -6.01 -15.78 9.79
N ALA A 194 -5.12 -16.56 10.39
CA ALA A 194 -5.35 -17.14 11.72
C ALA A 194 -5.55 -16.07 12.81
N TRP A 195 -5.06 -14.83 12.62
CA TRP A 195 -5.31 -13.71 13.56
C TRP A 195 -6.79 -13.32 13.63
N LEU A 196 -7.56 -13.57 12.59
CA LEU A 196 -9.01 -13.31 12.55
C LEU A 196 -9.79 -14.11 13.62
N GLU A 197 -9.20 -15.18 14.14
CA GLU A 197 -9.75 -15.95 15.26
C GLU A 197 -9.54 -15.29 16.63
N PHE A 198 -8.66 -14.26 16.71
CA PHE A 198 -8.20 -13.65 17.96
C PHE A 198 -8.46 -12.13 17.98
N PRO A 199 -9.71 -11.67 18.13
CA PRO A 199 -10.08 -10.26 17.96
C PRO A 199 -9.43 -9.28 18.96
N TYR A 200 -8.73 -9.78 19.98
CA TYR A 200 -8.00 -8.99 20.96
C TYR A 200 -6.47 -9.23 20.91
N LEU A 201 -5.96 -9.85 19.84
CA LEU A 201 -4.54 -9.99 19.59
C LEU A 201 -4.07 -8.82 18.69
N PHE A 202 -3.52 -7.77 19.29
CA PHE A 202 -3.20 -6.53 18.58
C PHE A 202 -1.82 -6.51 17.94
N GLU A 203 -0.80 -7.10 18.56
CA GLU A 203 0.57 -7.01 18.06
C GLU A 203 1.39 -8.27 18.30
N LEU A 204 2.19 -8.62 17.29
CA LEU A 204 3.31 -9.54 17.37
C LEU A 204 4.46 -8.98 16.53
N GLN A 205 5.49 -8.45 17.16
CA GLN A 205 6.59 -7.78 16.47
C GLN A 205 7.95 -8.46 16.70
N ARG A 206 8.76 -8.51 15.65
CA ARG A 206 10.18 -8.84 15.78
C ARG A 206 10.97 -7.58 16.11
N PRO A 207 11.76 -7.54 17.20
CA PRO A 207 12.60 -6.39 17.50
C PRO A 207 13.57 -6.09 16.36
N LYS A 208 13.64 -4.81 15.96
CA LYS A 208 14.56 -4.31 14.94
C LYS A 208 15.82 -3.79 15.65
N ASN A 209 16.86 -4.58 15.70
CA ASN A 209 18.16 -4.14 16.20
C ASN A 209 18.97 -3.43 15.09
N ARG A 210 20.17 -2.94 15.42
CA ARG A 210 21.05 -2.23 14.49
C ARG A 210 21.32 -3.02 13.20
N HIS A 211 21.59 -4.32 13.31
CA HIS A 211 21.84 -5.18 12.15
C HIS A 211 20.63 -5.21 11.19
N TYR A 212 19.42 -5.37 11.71
CA TYR A 212 18.21 -5.32 10.86
C TYR A 212 17.99 -3.93 10.25
N GLY A 213 18.35 -2.85 10.94
CA GLY A 213 18.32 -1.50 10.40
C GLY A 213 19.24 -1.34 9.18
N GLU A 214 20.45 -1.87 9.26
CA GLU A 214 21.43 -1.87 8.16
C GLU A 214 20.93 -2.70 6.95
N VAL A 215 20.38 -3.89 7.20
CA VAL A 215 19.77 -4.74 6.15
C VAL A 215 18.60 -4.03 5.47
N ILE A 216 17.72 -3.39 6.24
CA ILE A 216 16.59 -2.63 5.69
C ILE A 216 17.08 -1.48 4.82
N ALA A 217 18.06 -0.71 5.31
CA ALA A 217 18.62 0.42 4.56
C ALA A 217 19.26 -0.02 3.23
N ASP A 218 19.98 -1.14 3.25
CA ASP A 218 20.60 -1.69 2.04
C ASP A 218 19.54 -2.15 1.01
N ARG A 219 18.51 -2.85 1.44
CA ARG A 219 17.41 -3.33 0.58
C ARG A 219 16.57 -2.19 -0.01
N LEU A 220 16.43 -1.09 0.73
CA LEU A 220 15.65 0.07 0.28
C LEU A 220 16.51 1.15 -0.39
N ARG A 221 17.78 0.90 -0.69
CA ARG A 221 18.72 1.87 -1.25
C ARG A 221 18.19 2.57 -2.50
N PRO A 222 17.67 1.90 -3.55
CA PRO A 222 17.17 2.58 -4.73
C PRO A 222 16.07 3.60 -4.41
N TYR A 223 15.14 3.24 -3.54
CA TYR A 223 14.11 4.14 -3.04
C TYR A 223 14.69 5.33 -2.27
N LEU A 224 15.64 5.09 -1.36
CA LEU A 224 16.26 6.13 -0.54
C LEU A 224 17.03 7.14 -1.40
N GLU A 225 17.64 6.70 -2.49
CA GLU A 225 18.35 7.53 -3.45
C GLU A 225 17.40 8.32 -4.38
N ALA A 226 16.29 7.70 -4.80
CA ALA A 226 15.30 8.33 -5.67
C ALA A 226 14.43 9.36 -4.93
N ARG A 227 14.26 9.19 -3.63
CA ARG A 227 13.39 10.01 -2.80
C ARG A 227 13.90 11.45 -2.68
N ASP A 228 13.01 12.42 -2.92
CA ASP A 228 13.29 13.84 -2.67
C ASP A 228 13.08 14.18 -1.19
N TRP A 229 14.14 14.03 -0.39
CA TRP A 229 14.10 14.30 1.05
C TRP A 229 13.85 15.77 1.39
N VAL A 230 14.23 16.70 0.51
CA VAL A 230 14.09 18.13 0.78
C VAL A 230 12.62 18.55 0.73
N SER A 231 11.84 17.97 -0.17
CA SER A 231 10.41 18.30 -0.32
C SER A 231 9.53 17.49 0.62
N ILE A 232 9.87 16.23 0.91
CA ILE A 232 9.09 15.33 1.76
C ILE A 232 9.33 15.59 3.26
N ASN A 233 10.57 15.86 3.67
CA ASN A 233 10.98 16.00 5.08
C ASN A 233 11.67 17.31 5.38
N ARG A 234 11.13 18.44 4.97
CA ARG A 234 11.69 19.72 5.41
C ARG A 234 11.70 19.80 6.95
N GLY A 235 12.80 19.43 7.57
CA GLY A 235 13.06 19.61 8.99
C GLY A 235 13.20 18.35 9.86
N LYS A 236 13.06 17.15 9.32
CA LYS A 236 13.41 15.92 10.06
C LYS A 236 14.62 15.25 9.40
N VAL A 237 15.79 15.50 9.94
CA VAL A 237 16.95 14.61 9.74
C VAL A 237 16.69 13.43 10.68
N VAL A 238 16.40 12.26 10.14
CA VAL A 238 16.44 11.01 10.91
C VAL A 238 17.91 10.57 10.85
N SER A 239 18.71 10.95 11.83
CA SER A 239 20.00 10.32 12.07
C SER A 239 19.75 8.99 12.75
N PHE A 240 20.20 7.92 12.14
CA PHE A 240 20.34 6.62 12.79
C PHE A 240 21.73 6.62 13.45
N ASP A 241 21.83 7.13 14.67
CA ASP A 241 23.00 6.94 15.55
C ASP A 241 22.95 5.54 16.20
#